data_288600c868712dcc349a0aa204e46a2e
#
_entry.id   288600c868712dcc349a0aa204e46a2e
#
_cell.length_a   1.000
_cell.length_b   1.000
_cell.length_c   1.000
_cell.angle_alpha   90.00
_cell.angle_beta   90.00
_cell.angle_gamma   90.00
#
_symmetry.space_group_name_H-M   'P 1'
#
loop_
_entity.id
_entity.type
_entity.pdbx_description
1 polymer ?
#
loop_
_entity_poly.entity_id
_entity_poly.type
_entity_poly.pdbx_seq_one_letter_code
_entity_poly.pdbx_strand_id
1 'polypeptide(L)'
;MIKNKLSNQEIVTVAIYALGSGVGTFDIETIAIKADELAPGRFRWKTRPDLISDSNTWDALSNARKKGYILQQAKVFKGGKKEKDTGSYLLTEEGIKFSEKNKNIVKNFD
;
A
#
# COMPACT_ATOMS: atom_id res chain seq x y z
N MET A 1 5.37 24.79 4.27
CA MET A 1 4.55 23.62 3.97
C MET A 1 5.42 22.40 3.73
N ILE A 2 5.16 21.34 4.46
CA ILE A 2 5.93 20.11 4.28
C ILE A 2 5.31 19.29 3.17
N LYS A 3 6.06 19.08 2.11
CA LYS A 3 5.62 18.20 1.03
C LYS A 3 5.92 16.76 1.43
N ASN A 4 4.98 15.86 1.11
CA ASN A 4 5.20 14.45 1.27
C ASN A 4 6.24 14.01 0.23
N LYS A 5 7.43 13.66 0.68
CA LYS A 5 8.55 13.29 -0.20
C LYS A 5 8.62 11.79 -0.49
N LEU A 6 7.71 11.03 0.07
CA LEU A 6 7.71 9.59 -0.16
C LEU A 6 7.20 9.27 -1.56
N SER A 7 7.81 8.27 -2.18
CA SER A 7 7.33 7.76 -3.47
C SER A 7 6.06 6.96 -3.26
N ASN A 8 5.36 6.64 -4.36
CA ASN A 8 4.13 5.86 -4.26
C ASN A 8 4.36 4.50 -3.59
N GLN A 9 5.47 3.84 -3.90
CA GLN A 9 5.79 2.55 -3.27
C GLN A 9 6.05 2.70 -1.77
N GLU A 10 6.60 3.82 -1.37
CA GLU A 10 6.82 4.12 0.04
C GLU A 10 5.51 4.46 0.75
N ILE A 11 4.63 5.19 0.07
CA ILE A 11 3.31 5.52 0.62
C ILE A 11 2.50 4.26 0.90
N VAL A 12 2.45 3.30 -0.04
CA VAL A 12 1.68 2.08 0.20
C VAL A 12 2.29 1.25 1.32
N THR A 13 3.60 1.28 1.50
CA THR A 13 4.27 0.62 2.61
C THR A 13 3.80 1.19 3.95
N VAL A 14 3.81 2.51 4.08
CA VAL A 14 3.34 3.19 5.29
C VAL A 14 1.83 3.00 5.49
N ALA A 15 1.07 2.93 4.39
CA ALA A 15 -0.37 2.69 4.46
C ALA A 15 -0.67 1.34 5.12
N ILE A 16 0.05 0.29 4.74
CA ILE A 16 -0.13 -1.02 5.34
C ILE A 16 0.23 -0.97 6.83
N TYR A 17 1.28 -0.26 7.19
CA TYR A 17 1.65 -0.08 8.59
C TYR A 17 0.56 0.65 9.36
N ALA A 18 -0.02 1.70 8.78
CA ALA A 18 -1.09 2.46 9.40
C ALA A 18 -2.34 1.61 9.66
N LEU A 19 -2.61 0.65 8.77
CA LEU A 19 -3.78 -0.21 8.89
C LEU A 19 -3.66 -1.24 10.00
N GLY A 20 -2.48 -1.72 10.31
CA GLY A 20 -2.33 -2.82 11.25
C GLY A 20 -1.10 -2.78 12.15
N SER A 21 -0.40 -1.67 12.21
CA SER A 21 0.81 -1.51 13.04
C SER A 21 1.85 -2.61 12.80
N GLY A 22 1.92 -3.09 11.57
CA GLY A 22 2.87 -4.14 11.19
C GLY A 22 2.33 -5.55 11.28
N VAL A 23 1.07 -5.73 11.71
CA VAL A 23 0.45 -7.03 11.86
C VAL A 23 -0.76 -7.15 10.93
N GLY A 24 -0.93 -8.32 10.34
CA GLY A 24 -2.09 -8.61 9.51
C GLY A 24 -1.84 -8.45 8.03
N THR A 25 -2.83 -8.81 7.25
CA THR A 25 -2.80 -8.72 5.80
C THR A 25 -3.97 -7.86 5.32
N PHE A 26 -3.77 -7.15 4.22
CA PHE A 26 -4.76 -6.22 3.71
C PHE A 26 -4.85 -6.34 2.20
N ASP A 27 -6.07 -6.20 1.66
CA ASP A 27 -6.27 -6.26 0.22
C ASP A 27 -5.95 -4.92 -0.44
N ILE A 28 -5.88 -4.95 -1.78
CA ILE A 28 -5.49 -3.77 -2.55
C ILE A 28 -6.45 -2.60 -2.36
N GLU A 29 -7.75 -2.86 -2.28
CA GLU A 29 -8.74 -1.79 -2.12
C GLU A 29 -8.58 -1.06 -0.80
N THR A 30 -8.41 -1.81 0.29
CA THR A 30 -8.19 -1.24 1.61
C THR A 30 -6.91 -0.41 1.64
N ILE A 31 -5.85 -0.93 1.03
CA ILE A 31 -4.57 -0.23 0.95
C ILE A 31 -4.70 1.04 0.11
N ALA A 32 -5.42 0.97 -1.01
CA ALA A 32 -5.62 2.11 -1.90
C ALA A 32 -6.32 3.27 -1.20
N ILE A 33 -7.35 2.96 -0.43
CA ILE A 33 -8.09 3.97 0.33
C ILE A 33 -7.17 4.64 1.36
N LYS A 34 -6.41 3.83 2.10
CA LYS A 34 -5.49 4.39 3.10
C LYS A 34 -4.36 5.19 2.45
N ALA A 35 -3.82 4.70 1.34
CA ALA A 35 -2.78 5.41 0.62
C ALA A 35 -3.28 6.78 0.13
N ASP A 36 -4.53 6.84 -0.33
CA ASP A 36 -5.12 8.12 -0.74
C ASP A 36 -5.27 9.09 0.44
N GLU A 37 -5.59 8.57 1.63
CA GLU A 37 -5.64 9.41 2.83
C GLU A 37 -4.27 9.98 3.19
N LEU A 38 -3.21 9.18 3.04
CA LEU A 38 -1.86 9.60 3.38
C LEU A 38 -1.25 10.54 2.35
N ALA A 39 -1.64 10.39 1.10
CA ALA A 39 -1.12 11.21 -0.01
C ALA A 39 -2.25 11.55 -0.97
N PRO A 40 -3.11 12.48 -0.59
CA PRO A 40 -4.31 12.80 -1.39
C PRO A 40 -3.99 13.13 -2.84
N GLY A 41 -4.73 12.49 -3.74
CA GLY A 41 -4.63 12.72 -5.18
C GLY A 41 -3.62 11.87 -5.93
N ARG A 42 -2.65 11.25 -5.26
CA ARG A 42 -1.61 10.47 -5.94
C ARG A 42 -2.10 9.16 -6.54
N PHE A 43 -3.14 8.59 -5.95
CA PHE A 43 -3.69 7.29 -6.36
C PHE A 43 -5.04 7.46 -7.03
N ARG A 44 -5.26 8.61 -7.67
CA ARG A 44 -6.50 8.90 -8.36
C ARG A 44 -6.29 8.98 -9.86
N TRP A 45 -7.36 8.77 -10.62
CA TRP A 45 -7.33 8.88 -12.07
C TRP A 45 -7.14 10.35 -12.46
N LYS A 46 -6.28 10.61 -13.43
CA LYS A 46 -6.04 11.98 -13.90
C LYS A 46 -7.29 12.62 -14.48
N THR A 47 -8.05 11.84 -15.24
CA THR A 47 -9.28 12.31 -15.90
C THR A 47 -10.51 12.21 -15.01
N ARG A 48 -10.43 11.42 -13.96
CA ARG A 48 -11.53 11.23 -13.00
C ARG A 48 -10.95 11.27 -11.59
N PRO A 49 -10.61 12.47 -11.09
CA PRO A 49 -9.97 12.57 -9.77
C PRO A 49 -10.89 12.19 -8.60
N ASP A 50 -12.16 11.95 -8.88
CA ASP A 50 -13.10 11.41 -7.91
C ASP A 50 -12.93 9.89 -7.69
N LEU A 51 -12.14 9.22 -8.55
CA LEU A 51 -11.95 7.77 -8.48
C LEU A 51 -10.53 7.40 -8.09
N ILE A 52 -10.42 6.45 -7.17
CA ILE A 52 -9.13 5.89 -6.78
C ILE A 52 -8.68 4.90 -7.85
N SER A 53 -7.42 4.97 -8.24
CA SER A 53 -6.86 4.09 -9.27
C SER A 53 -6.23 2.85 -8.63
N ASP A 54 -6.86 1.70 -8.81
CA ASP A 54 -6.30 0.43 -8.35
C ASP A 54 -5.03 0.10 -9.11
N SER A 55 -4.93 0.51 -10.38
CA SER A 55 -3.76 0.29 -11.20
C SER A 55 -2.53 1.00 -10.63
N ASN A 56 -2.67 2.26 -10.23
CA ASN A 56 -1.57 2.99 -9.60
C ASN A 56 -1.16 2.36 -8.28
N THR A 57 -2.14 1.92 -7.51
CA THR A 57 -1.87 1.24 -6.24
C THR A 57 -1.16 -0.09 -6.48
N TRP A 58 -1.62 -0.85 -7.47
CA TRP A 58 -1.02 -2.14 -7.82
C TRP A 58 0.45 -1.97 -8.23
N ASP A 59 0.75 -0.96 -9.05
CA ASP A 59 2.12 -0.66 -9.46
C ASP A 59 3.00 -0.31 -8.26
N ALA A 60 2.48 0.51 -7.36
CA ALA A 60 3.19 0.91 -6.14
C ALA A 60 3.48 -0.31 -5.25
N LEU A 61 2.51 -1.19 -5.09
CA LEU A 61 2.68 -2.42 -4.31
C LEU A 61 3.70 -3.35 -4.94
N SER A 62 3.67 -3.48 -6.26
CA SER A 62 4.63 -4.30 -6.99
C SER A 62 6.05 -3.80 -6.77
N ASN A 63 6.25 -2.48 -6.83
CA ASN A 63 7.56 -1.87 -6.60
C ASN A 63 8.02 -1.99 -5.14
N ALA A 64 7.09 -1.85 -4.20
CA ALA A 64 7.41 -2.02 -2.78
C ALA A 64 7.83 -3.47 -2.49
N ARG A 65 7.20 -4.42 -3.15
CA ARG A 65 7.58 -5.83 -3.04
C ARG A 65 8.99 -6.07 -3.55
N LYS A 66 9.34 -5.46 -4.69
CA LYS A 66 10.69 -5.57 -5.26
C LYS A 66 11.74 -5.00 -4.32
N LYS A 67 11.40 -3.98 -3.56
CA LYS A 67 12.31 -3.40 -2.56
C LYS A 67 12.39 -4.19 -1.27
N GLY A 68 11.54 -5.20 -1.11
CA GLY A 68 11.55 -6.03 0.09
C GLY A 68 10.76 -5.47 1.26
N TYR A 69 9.94 -4.44 1.05
CA TYR A 69 9.13 -3.86 2.10
C TYR A 69 7.86 -4.63 2.39
N ILE A 70 7.31 -5.31 1.39
CA ILE A 70 6.06 -6.06 1.52
C ILE A 70 6.15 -7.42 0.86
N LEU A 71 5.25 -8.29 1.27
CA LEU A 71 5.03 -9.59 0.64
C LEU A 71 3.59 -9.66 0.16
N GLN A 72 3.39 -10.40 -0.90
CA GLN A 72 2.05 -10.66 -1.42
C GLN A 72 1.68 -12.10 -1.12
N GLN A 73 0.51 -12.28 -0.54
CA GLN A 73 -0.04 -13.59 -0.22
C GLN A 73 -1.24 -13.83 -1.14
N ALA A 74 -1.08 -14.71 -2.12
CA ALA A 74 -2.15 -14.99 -3.06
C ALA A 74 -3.20 -15.91 -2.42
N LYS A 75 -4.48 -15.69 -2.75
CA LYS A 75 -5.54 -16.61 -2.36
C LYS A 75 -5.41 -17.90 -3.17
N VAL A 76 -5.58 -19.01 -2.50
CA VAL A 76 -5.57 -20.33 -3.15
C VAL A 76 -6.98 -20.89 -3.06
N PHE A 77 -7.57 -21.21 -4.22
CA PHE A 77 -8.88 -21.84 -4.27
C PHE A 77 -8.80 -23.33 -4.05
N LYS A 78 -9.95 -23.94 -3.76
CA LYS A 78 -10.11 -25.38 -3.81
C LYS A 78 -9.63 -25.88 -5.17
N GLY A 79 -8.72 -26.84 -5.17
CA GLY A 79 -8.12 -27.35 -6.39
C GLY A 79 -6.77 -26.73 -6.74
N GLY A 80 -6.25 -25.86 -5.89
CA GLY A 80 -4.91 -25.31 -6.04
C GLY A 80 -4.75 -24.19 -7.05
N LYS A 81 -5.85 -23.68 -7.60
CA LYS A 81 -5.78 -22.53 -8.51
C LYS A 81 -5.61 -21.25 -7.71
N LYS A 82 -4.65 -20.45 -8.11
CA LYS A 82 -4.43 -19.13 -7.52
C LYS A 82 -5.26 -18.11 -8.24
N GLU A 83 -5.92 -17.25 -7.49
CA GLU A 83 -6.64 -16.13 -8.04
C GLU A 83 -5.66 -14.98 -8.30
N LYS A 84 -5.62 -14.52 -9.54
CA LYS A 84 -4.84 -13.35 -9.91
C LYS A 84 -5.43 -12.15 -9.23
N ASP A 85 -4.93 -11.20 -8.80
CA ASP A 85 -5.47 -9.90 -8.36
C ASP A 85 -6.23 -9.87 -7.05
N THR A 86 -6.31 -10.98 -6.32
CA THR A 86 -7.00 -10.99 -5.02
C THR A 86 -6.07 -11.34 -3.87
N GLY A 87 -4.80 -11.11 -4.05
CA GLY A 87 -3.82 -11.34 -3.00
C GLY A 87 -3.97 -10.32 -1.89
N SER A 88 -3.53 -10.71 -0.72
CA SER A 88 -3.39 -9.82 0.43
C SER A 88 -1.92 -9.43 0.55
N TYR A 89 -1.68 -8.28 1.14
CA TYR A 89 -0.32 -7.76 1.30
C TYR A 89 0.00 -7.58 2.77
N LEU A 90 1.22 -7.87 3.14
CA LEU A 90 1.71 -7.72 4.52
C LEU A 90 3.10 -7.12 4.50
N LEU A 91 3.47 -6.49 5.62
CA LEU A 91 4.80 -5.90 5.74
C LEU A 91 5.85 -6.94 6.09
N THR A 92 7.04 -6.73 5.54
CA THR A 92 8.24 -7.41 6.01
C THR A 92 8.81 -6.63 7.20
N GLU A 93 9.81 -7.18 7.86
CA GLU A 93 10.52 -6.47 8.91
C GLU A 93 11.10 -5.15 8.40
N GLU A 94 11.64 -5.16 7.18
CA GLU A 94 12.17 -3.95 6.56
C GLU A 94 11.09 -2.90 6.31
N GLY A 95 9.89 -3.36 5.89
CA GLY A 95 8.76 -2.47 5.69
C GLY A 95 8.28 -1.83 6.99
N ILE A 96 8.31 -2.59 8.07
CA ILE A 96 7.95 -2.08 9.40
C ILE A 96 8.93 -1.01 9.85
N LYS A 97 10.23 -1.30 9.73
CA LYS A 97 11.29 -0.34 10.10
C LYS A 97 11.18 0.94 9.29
N PHE A 98 10.98 0.81 7.98
CA PHE A 98 10.81 1.96 7.11
C PHE A 98 9.62 2.81 7.55
N SER A 99 8.50 2.17 7.83
CA SER A 99 7.27 2.86 8.22
C SER A 99 7.42 3.59 9.54
N GLU A 100 8.01 2.96 10.53
CA GLU A 100 8.24 3.58 11.83
C GLU A 100 9.11 4.82 11.71
N LYS A 101 10.11 4.77 10.83
CA LYS A 101 11.00 5.89 10.62
C LYS A 101 10.33 7.05 9.88
N ASN A 102 9.37 6.77 9.02
CA ASN A 102 8.82 7.74 8.09
C ASN A 102 7.35 8.11 8.33
N LYS A 103 6.67 7.52 9.29
CA LYS A 103 5.24 7.75 9.52
C LYS A 103 4.88 9.21 9.79
N ASN A 104 5.80 9.98 10.33
CA ASN A 104 5.54 11.38 10.64
C ASN A 104 5.59 12.30 9.43
N ILE A 105 6.03 11.79 8.28
CA ILE A 105 6.11 12.58 7.05
C ILE A 105 4.75 12.65 6.36
N VAL A 106 3.92 11.63 6.54
CA VAL A 106 2.63 11.53 5.85
C VAL A 106 1.52 12.17 6.67
N LYS A 107 0.46 12.58 5.96
CA LYS A 107 -0.76 13.12 6.59
C LYS A 107 -1.67 11.96 6.98
N ASN A 108 -2.55 12.24 7.93
CA ASN A 108 -3.63 11.32 8.29
C ASN A 108 -3.18 9.89 8.63
N PHE A 109 -1.98 9.77 9.17
CA PHE A 109 -1.44 8.46 9.52
C PHE A 109 -2.32 7.79 10.59
N ASP A 110 -2.75 8.54 11.58
CA ASP A 110 -3.56 8.04 12.69
C ASP A 110 -5.04 7.95 12.36
#